data_eb20f5ed461bd64ab32a8e2e7892cfab
#
_entry.id   eb20f5ed461bd64ab32a8e2e7892cfab
#
_cell.length_a   1.000
_cell.length_b   1.000
_cell.length_c   1.000
_cell.angle_alpha   90.00
_cell.angle_beta   90.00
_cell.angle_gamma   90.00
#
_symmetry.space_group_name_H-M   'P 1'
#
loop_
_entity.id
_entity.type
_entity.pdbx_description
1 polymer ?
#
loop_
_entity_poly.entity_id
_entity_poly.type
_entity_poly.pdbx_seq_one_letter_code
_entity_poly.pdbx_strand_id
1 'polypeptide(L)'
;MNKVQFLFAGGFMIAIAMQKWNLHRRVALTILQYSDLSGKKIVASFVGISALLSMWVMNTSTTIMLLPIAVSVCYVICDTVQGISEKERINLQVCVLLGIAYSSSIGGIATPIGTGPNGFLIQFLAKENIDIGFIDWFLIGLPVSICLLPILWVILTYLLFPVRFEANELAKKPIQNMLKSLGPMSYEEKIVGIIFFLTAL
;
A
#
# COMPACT_ATOMS: atom_id res chain seq x y z
N MET A 1 -14.12 -8.81 -28.03
CA MET A 1 -13.60 -8.18 -26.78
C MET A 1 -12.20 -8.71 -26.55
N ASN A 2 -11.25 -7.82 -26.28
CA ASN A 2 -9.84 -8.19 -26.15
C ASN A 2 -9.59 -8.83 -24.77
N LYS A 3 -8.79 -9.90 -24.66
CA LYS A 3 -8.46 -10.62 -23.41
C LYS A 3 -8.03 -9.65 -22.29
N VAL A 4 -7.28 -8.59 -22.65
CA VAL A 4 -6.81 -7.55 -21.74
C VAL A 4 -7.97 -6.76 -21.11
N GLN A 5 -9.04 -6.47 -21.86
CA GLN A 5 -10.21 -5.75 -21.32
C GLN A 5 -10.95 -6.55 -20.24
N PHE A 6 -11.05 -7.88 -20.41
CA PHE A 6 -11.62 -8.76 -19.38
C PHE A 6 -10.76 -8.81 -18.13
N LEU A 7 -9.44 -8.88 -18.28
CA LEU A 7 -8.50 -8.84 -17.15
C LEU A 7 -8.66 -7.55 -16.33
N PHE A 8 -8.73 -6.40 -17.01
CA PHE A 8 -8.96 -5.11 -16.34
C PHE A 8 -10.32 -5.04 -15.66
N ALA A 9 -11.39 -5.47 -16.34
CA ALA A 9 -12.72 -5.48 -15.75
C ALA A 9 -12.78 -6.34 -14.48
N GLY A 10 -12.19 -7.55 -14.51
CA GLY A 10 -12.09 -8.42 -13.34
C GLY A 10 -11.28 -7.81 -12.20
N GLY A 11 -10.11 -7.23 -12.50
CA GLY A 11 -9.28 -6.54 -11.52
C GLY A 11 -9.99 -5.35 -10.86
N PHE A 12 -10.71 -4.53 -11.63
CA PHE A 12 -11.51 -3.43 -11.08
C PHE A 12 -12.67 -3.91 -10.21
N MET A 13 -13.35 -5.00 -10.59
CA MET A 13 -14.41 -5.58 -9.76
C MET A 13 -13.87 -6.01 -8.38
N ILE A 14 -12.72 -6.66 -8.34
CA ILE A 14 -12.06 -7.07 -7.08
C ILE A 14 -11.65 -5.84 -6.28
N ALA A 15 -11.06 -4.84 -6.91
CA ALA A 15 -10.66 -3.59 -6.25
C ALA A 15 -11.86 -2.88 -5.61
N ILE A 16 -12.98 -2.77 -6.32
CA ILE A 16 -14.22 -2.18 -5.81
C ILE A 16 -14.77 -3.01 -4.65
N ALA A 17 -14.75 -4.34 -4.72
CA ALA A 17 -15.18 -5.21 -3.64
C ALA A 17 -14.30 -5.04 -2.39
N MET A 18 -12.98 -4.97 -2.53
CA MET A 18 -12.06 -4.69 -1.43
C MET A 18 -12.33 -3.34 -0.78
N GLN A 19 -12.65 -2.31 -1.58
CA GLN A 19 -13.00 -0.98 -1.09
C GLN A 19 -14.33 -1.00 -0.33
N LYS A 20 -15.36 -1.59 -0.91
CA LYS A 20 -16.71 -1.64 -0.34
C LYS A 20 -16.74 -2.29 1.03
N TRP A 21 -15.99 -3.36 1.23
CA TRP A 21 -15.96 -4.14 2.48
C TRP A 21 -14.79 -3.78 3.40
N ASN A 22 -14.05 -2.69 3.12
CA ASN A 22 -12.94 -2.18 3.94
C ASN A 22 -11.84 -3.22 4.25
N LEU A 23 -11.68 -4.26 3.43
CA LEU A 23 -10.66 -5.29 3.62
C LEU A 23 -9.24 -4.69 3.63
N HIS A 24 -8.98 -3.70 2.76
CA HIS A 24 -7.72 -2.96 2.71
C HIS A 24 -7.35 -2.30 4.05
N ARG A 25 -8.35 -1.73 4.77
CA ARG A 25 -8.14 -1.11 6.07
C ARG A 25 -7.73 -2.13 7.12
N ARG A 26 -8.37 -3.29 7.12
CA ARG A 26 -8.02 -4.40 8.01
C ARG A 26 -6.61 -4.91 7.74
N VAL A 27 -6.25 -5.14 6.47
CA VAL A 27 -4.91 -5.56 6.06
C VAL A 27 -3.86 -4.55 6.53
N ALA A 28 -4.08 -3.25 6.29
CA ALA A 28 -3.17 -2.19 6.70
C ALA A 28 -2.95 -2.17 8.22
N LEU A 29 -4.02 -2.16 9.02
CA LEU A 29 -3.92 -2.14 10.48
C LEU A 29 -3.33 -3.44 11.05
N THR A 30 -3.60 -4.59 10.41
CA THR A 30 -3.00 -5.86 10.81
C THR A 30 -1.49 -5.86 10.60
N ILE A 31 -1.00 -5.37 9.47
CA ILE A 31 0.45 -5.27 9.22
C ILE A 31 1.08 -4.27 10.20
N LEU A 32 0.46 -3.12 10.42
CA LEU A 32 0.96 -2.10 11.34
C LEU A 32 1.05 -2.59 12.79
N GLN A 33 0.13 -3.42 13.26
CA GLN A 33 0.20 -3.94 14.64
C GLN A 33 1.40 -4.85 14.91
N TYR A 34 1.92 -5.54 13.86
CA TYR A 34 3.09 -6.41 13.96
C TYR A 34 4.40 -5.66 13.69
N SER A 35 4.33 -4.42 13.19
CA SER A 35 5.54 -3.63 12.98
C SER A 35 6.05 -3.05 14.30
N ASP A 36 7.37 -2.95 14.43
CA ASP A 36 7.97 -2.14 15.47
C ASP A 36 7.69 -0.67 15.16
N LEU A 37 7.30 0.08 16.17
CA LEU A 37 6.86 1.47 16.02
C LEU A 37 8.01 2.50 16.05
N SER A 38 9.22 2.16 15.63
CA SER A 38 10.22 3.18 15.34
C SER A 38 9.78 4.01 14.12
N GLY A 39 10.02 5.30 14.12
CA GLY A 39 9.55 6.17 13.05
C GLY A 39 9.90 5.68 11.65
N LYS A 40 11.11 5.15 11.45
CA LYS A 40 11.53 4.57 10.16
C LYS A 40 10.75 3.31 9.77
N LYS A 41 10.45 2.43 10.75
CA LYS A 41 9.70 1.19 10.50
C LYS A 41 8.23 1.46 10.22
N ILE A 42 7.65 2.51 10.82
CA ILE A 42 6.31 2.98 10.49
C ILE A 42 6.24 3.41 9.03
N VAL A 43 7.19 4.24 8.58
CA VAL A 43 7.27 4.64 7.17
C VAL A 43 7.44 3.41 6.27
N ALA A 44 8.33 2.46 6.61
CA ALA A 44 8.53 1.22 5.85
C ALA A 44 7.24 0.39 5.75
N SER A 45 6.47 0.30 6.85
CA SER A 45 5.19 -0.43 6.87
C SER A 45 4.17 0.22 5.93
N PHE A 46 4.02 1.55 5.97
CA PHE A 46 3.12 2.25 5.05
C PHE A 46 3.57 2.13 3.59
N VAL A 47 4.87 2.23 3.32
CA VAL A 47 5.46 2.01 1.99
C VAL A 47 5.14 0.61 1.48
N GLY A 48 5.37 -0.43 2.31
CA GLY A 48 5.09 -1.82 1.94
C GLY A 48 3.60 -2.09 1.72
N ILE A 49 2.74 -1.62 2.63
CA ILE A 49 1.28 -1.78 2.54
C ILE A 49 0.75 -1.09 1.29
N SER A 50 1.15 0.15 1.05
CA SER A 50 0.70 0.94 -0.09
C SER A 50 1.12 0.29 -1.41
N ALA A 51 2.37 -0.16 -1.52
CA ALA A 51 2.86 -0.87 -2.69
C ALA A 51 2.08 -2.16 -2.94
N LEU A 52 1.88 -2.98 -1.91
CA LEU A 52 1.17 -4.26 -2.01
C LEU A 52 -0.28 -4.08 -2.44
N LEU A 53 -0.99 -3.12 -1.86
CA LEU A 53 -2.38 -2.82 -2.25
C LEU A 53 -2.45 -2.26 -3.68
N SER A 54 -1.51 -1.41 -4.06
CA SER A 54 -1.49 -0.77 -5.37
C SER A 54 -1.12 -1.69 -6.52
N MET A 55 -0.60 -2.89 -6.25
CA MET A 55 -0.47 -3.94 -7.27
C MET A 55 -1.81 -4.34 -7.86
N TRP A 56 -2.91 -4.20 -7.11
CA TRP A 56 -4.24 -4.68 -7.46
C TRP A 56 -5.29 -3.58 -7.53
N VAL A 57 -5.06 -2.49 -6.83
CA VAL A 57 -5.94 -1.33 -6.73
C VAL A 57 -5.24 -0.13 -7.34
N MET A 58 -5.95 0.70 -8.08
CA MET A 58 -5.37 1.91 -8.69
C MET A 58 -4.64 2.78 -7.65
N ASN A 59 -3.49 3.33 -8.03
CA ASN A 59 -2.60 4.14 -7.17
C ASN A 59 -3.36 5.24 -6.42
N THR A 60 -4.21 6.00 -7.11
CA THR A 60 -5.01 7.07 -6.53
C THR A 60 -5.97 6.56 -5.45
N SER A 61 -6.66 5.45 -5.73
CA SER A 61 -7.58 4.83 -4.77
C SER A 61 -6.84 4.33 -3.53
N THR A 62 -5.70 3.67 -3.72
CA THR A 62 -4.84 3.20 -2.62
C THR A 62 -4.39 4.37 -1.75
N THR A 63 -3.92 5.45 -2.36
CA THR A 63 -3.46 6.64 -1.65
C THR A 63 -4.59 7.28 -0.84
N ILE A 64 -5.76 7.52 -1.44
CA ILE A 64 -6.92 8.13 -0.77
C ILE A 64 -7.41 7.26 0.38
N MET A 65 -7.40 5.93 0.23
CA MET A 65 -7.85 5.01 1.28
C MET A 65 -6.90 4.94 2.48
N LEU A 66 -5.59 5.01 2.23
CA LEU A 66 -4.58 4.94 3.29
C LEU A 66 -4.39 6.29 4.00
N LEU A 67 -4.73 7.41 3.36
CA LEU A 67 -4.52 8.75 3.90
C LEU A 67 -5.12 8.95 5.30
N PRO A 68 -6.42 8.69 5.55
CA PRO A 68 -7.00 8.88 6.87
C PRO A 68 -6.40 7.96 7.93
N ILE A 69 -6.00 6.75 7.56
CA ILE A 69 -5.32 5.80 8.46
C ILE A 69 -3.94 6.36 8.83
N ALA A 70 -3.18 6.82 7.82
CA ALA A 70 -1.85 7.37 8.02
C ALA A 70 -1.87 8.61 8.92
N VAL A 71 -2.77 9.55 8.66
CA VAL A 71 -2.93 10.76 9.47
C VAL A 71 -3.29 10.40 10.92
N SER A 72 -4.24 9.49 11.12
CA SER A 72 -4.64 9.04 12.46
C SER A 72 -3.50 8.35 13.22
N VAL A 73 -2.75 7.46 12.55
CA VAL A 73 -1.60 6.77 13.16
C VAL A 73 -0.49 7.76 13.50
N CYS A 74 -0.14 8.68 12.60
CA CYS A 74 0.86 9.70 12.85
C CYS A 74 0.46 10.60 14.03
N TYR A 75 -0.81 11.03 14.10
CA TYR A 75 -1.31 11.85 15.21
C TYR A 75 -1.15 11.12 16.55
N VAL A 76 -1.63 9.89 16.62
CA VAL A 76 -1.55 9.06 17.84
C VAL A 76 -0.11 8.84 18.29
N ILE A 77 0.79 8.54 17.36
CA ILE A 77 2.21 8.33 17.70
C ILE A 77 2.83 9.61 18.22
N CYS A 78 2.58 10.73 17.56
CA CYS A 78 3.10 12.03 17.98
C CYS A 78 2.56 12.50 19.35
N ASP A 79 1.35 12.08 19.71
CA ASP A 79 0.73 12.39 21.00
C ASP A 79 1.23 11.45 22.13
N THR A 80 1.48 10.19 21.81
CA THR A 80 1.85 9.15 22.79
C THR A 80 3.35 9.15 23.11
N VAL A 81 4.21 9.47 22.14
CA VAL A 81 5.67 9.44 22.32
C VAL A 81 6.15 10.77 22.88
N GLN A 82 6.64 10.76 24.13
CA GLN A 82 7.22 11.94 24.78
C GLN A 82 8.58 12.30 24.16
N GLY A 83 8.85 13.58 24.03
CA GLY A 83 10.17 14.09 23.60
C GLY A 83 10.38 14.16 22.09
N ILE A 84 9.36 13.88 21.26
CA ILE A 84 9.44 14.13 19.83
C ILE A 84 9.45 15.63 19.56
N SER A 85 10.48 16.11 18.84
CA SER A 85 10.55 17.51 18.42
C SER A 85 9.49 17.81 17.36
N GLU A 86 9.05 19.07 17.26
CA GLU A 86 8.06 19.50 16.26
C GLU A 86 8.54 19.20 14.83
N LYS A 87 9.83 19.34 14.57
CA LYS A 87 10.44 18.99 13.29
C LYS A 87 10.31 17.49 12.97
N GLU A 88 10.48 16.62 13.95
CA GLU A 88 10.35 15.18 13.75
C GLU A 88 8.90 14.76 13.55
N ARG A 89 7.93 15.44 14.18
CA ARG A 89 6.50 15.26 13.91
C ARG A 89 6.16 15.56 12.47
N ILE A 90 6.60 16.72 11.97
CA ILE A 90 6.41 17.11 10.56
C ILE A 90 7.10 16.12 9.63
N ASN A 91 8.35 15.77 9.92
CA ASN A 91 9.11 14.82 9.12
C ASN A 91 8.40 13.46 9.01
N LEU A 92 7.88 12.91 10.12
CA LEU A 92 7.14 11.65 10.12
C LEU A 92 5.90 11.75 9.23
N GLN A 93 5.08 12.80 9.40
CA GLN A 93 3.87 12.98 8.61
C GLN A 93 4.19 13.09 7.12
N VAL A 94 5.16 13.92 6.74
CA VAL A 94 5.58 14.09 5.34
C VAL A 94 6.14 12.79 4.78
N CYS A 95 7.01 12.07 5.52
CA CYS A 95 7.56 10.77 5.11
C CYS A 95 6.46 9.75 4.83
N VAL A 96 5.48 9.63 5.75
CA VAL A 96 4.40 8.64 5.59
C VAL A 96 3.52 9.00 4.40
N LEU A 97 3.13 10.27 4.25
CA LEU A 97 2.25 10.70 3.16
C LEU A 97 2.93 10.58 1.78
N LEU A 98 4.17 11.05 1.65
CA LEU A 98 4.95 10.89 0.42
C LEU A 98 5.30 9.42 0.19
N GLY A 99 5.60 8.67 1.26
CA GLY A 99 5.84 7.24 1.21
C GLY A 99 4.66 6.49 0.58
N ILE A 100 3.43 6.76 1.03
CA ILE A 100 2.20 6.17 0.46
C ILE A 100 2.04 6.57 -1.01
N ALA A 101 2.19 7.84 -1.35
CA ALA A 101 1.98 8.34 -2.70
C ALA A 101 2.96 7.74 -3.72
N TYR A 102 4.25 7.73 -3.40
CA TYR A 102 5.26 7.18 -4.30
C TYR A 102 5.28 5.66 -4.32
N SER A 103 5.09 5.01 -3.17
CA SER A 103 5.07 3.54 -3.12
C SER A 103 3.83 2.95 -3.78
N SER A 104 2.69 3.64 -3.77
CA SER A 104 1.54 3.21 -4.57
C SER A 104 1.86 3.25 -6.06
N SER A 105 2.55 4.29 -6.55
CA SER A 105 2.96 4.37 -7.95
C SER A 105 3.98 3.28 -8.31
N ILE A 106 4.96 3.03 -7.45
CA ILE A 106 5.96 1.97 -7.64
C ILE A 106 5.30 0.58 -7.60
N GLY A 107 4.43 0.33 -6.62
CA GLY A 107 3.71 -0.94 -6.49
C GLY A 107 2.81 -1.22 -7.70
N GLY A 108 2.16 -0.18 -8.23
CA GLY A 108 1.34 -0.28 -9.44
C GLY A 108 2.09 -0.74 -10.68
N ILE A 109 3.43 -0.59 -10.74
CA ILE A 109 4.25 -1.11 -11.85
C ILE A 109 4.29 -2.64 -11.85
N ALA A 110 4.17 -3.28 -10.68
CA ALA A 110 4.40 -4.72 -10.52
C ALA A 110 3.42 -5.59 -11.31
N THR A 111 2.19 -5.12 -11.55
CA THR A 111 1.16 -5.91 -12.27
C THR A 111 0.56 -5.15 -13.44
N PRO A 112 0.02 -5.85 -14.46
CA PRO A 112 -0.65 -5.21 -15.59
C PRO A 112 -1.81 -4.30 -15.18
N ILE A 113 -2.53 -4.65 -14.10
CA ILE A 113 -3.75 -3.99 -13.65
C ILE A 113 -3.52 -2.91 -12.59
N GLY A 114 -2.31 -2.84 -12.00
CA GLY A 114 -1.99 -1.91 -10.92
C GLY A 114 -2.08 -0.44 -11.35
N THR A 115 -1.77 -0.13 -12.60
CA THR A 115 -1.90 1.24 -13.12
C THR A 115 -2.30 1.26 -14.59
N GLY A 116 -3.07 2.28 -15.00
CA GLY A 116 -3.57 2.43 -16.37
C GLY A 116 -2.50 2.41 -17.46
N PRO A 117 -1.36 3.11 -17.32
CA PRO A 117 -0.27 3.08 -18.29
C PRO A 117 0.24 1.68 -18.66
N ASN A 118 0.28 0.75 -17.71
CA ASN A 118 0.71 -0.63 -17.97
C ASN A 118 -0.20 -1.29 -19.03
N GLY A 119 -1.52 -1.12 -18.87
CA GLY A 119 -2.47 -1.64 -19.82
C GLY A 119 -2.41 -0.99 -21.20
N PHE A 120 -2.13 0.31 -21.26
CA PHE A 120 -1.90 1.00 -22.54
C PHE A 120 -0.66 0.43 -23.25
N LEU A 121 0.43 0.22 -22.51
CA LEU A 121 1.65 -0.36 -23.07
C LEU A 121 1.42 -1.78 -23.59
N ILE A 122 0.73 -2.64 -22.83
CA ILE A 122 0.40 -4.01 -23.27
C ILE A 122 -0.47 -3.99 -24.53
N GLN A 123 -1.47 -3.10 -24.59
CA GLN A 123 -2.30 -2.97 -25.80
C GLN A 123 -1.52 -2.44 -27.00
N PHE A 124 -0.59 -1.54 -26.78
CA PHE A 124 0.29 -1.03 -27.85
C PHE A 124 1.19 -2.13 -28.40
N LEU A 125 1.84 -2.91 -27.53
CA LEU A 125 2.70 -4.01 -27.92
C LEU A 125 1.93 -5.13 -28.64
N ALA A 126 0.70 -5.40 -28.22
CA ALA A 126 -0.15 -6.36 -28.92
C ALA A 126 -0.49 -5.95 -30.37
N LYS A 127 -0.55 -4.65 -30.68
CA LYS A 127 -0.70 -4.15 -32.05
C LYS A 127 0.55 -4.38 -32.91
N GLU A 128 1.70 -4.41 -32.28
CA GLU A 128 2.99 -4.73 -32.91
C GLU A 128 3.27 -6.25 -32.94
N ASN A 129 2.25 -7.09 -32.68
CA ASN A 129 2.34 -8.56 -32.60
C ASN A 129 3.26 -9.07 -31.49
N ILE A 130 3.41 -8.30 -30.41
CA ILE A 130 4.13 -8.69 -29.19
C ILE A 130 3.09 -8.94 -28.10
N ASP A 131 2.77 -10.21 -27.85
CA ASP A 131 1.85 -10.61 -26.79
C ASP A 131 2.59 -10.71 -25.45
N ILE A 132 2.18 -9.90 -24.49
CA ILE A 132 2.69 -9.94 -23.10
C ILE A 132 1.55 -10.40 -22.19
N GLY A 133 1.75 -11.58 -21.55
CA GLY A 133 0.84 -12.12 -20.55
C GLY A 133 1.01 -11.48 -19.18
N PHE A 134 0.12 -11.85 -18.24
CA PHE A 134 0.21 -11.37 -16.85
C PHE A 134 1.54 -11.76 -16.19
N ILE A 135 1.95 -13.01 -16.36
CA ILE A 135 3.18 -13.56 -15.77
C ILE A 135 4.43 -12.88 -16.37
N ASP A 136 4.45 -12.66 -17.69
CA ASP A 136 5.58 -12.01 -18.37
C ASP A 136 5.80 -10.60 -17.82
N TRP A 137 4.71 -9.84 -17.65
CA TRP A 137 4.76 -8.52 -17.03
C TRP A 137 5.22 -8.59 -15.58
N PHE A 138 4.65 -9.49 -14.79
CA PHE A 138 4.92 -9.64 -13.36
C PHE A 138 6.39 -9.98 -13.09
N LEU A 139 6.99 -10.83 -13.92
CA LEU A 139 8.41 -11.20 -13.81
C LEU A 139 9.36 -10.03 -14.04
N ILE A 140 8.93 -8.98 -14.75
CA ILE A 140 9.70 -7.75 -14.97
C ILE A 140 9.32 -6.68 -13.95
N GLY A 141 8.04 -6.42 -13.78
CA GLY A 141 7.53 -5.33 -12.97
C GLY A 141 7.75 -5.51 -11.47
N LEU A 142 7.61 -6.74 -10.96
CA LEU A 142 7.81 -7.03 -9.54
C LEU A 142 9.26 -6.81 -9.08
N PRO A 143 10.30 -7.34 -9.75
CA PRO A 143 11.69 -7.05 -9.36
C PRO A 143 12.03 -5.56 -9.39
N VAL A 144 11.54 -4.82 -10.38
CA VAL A 144 11.71 -3.37 -10.46
C VAL A 144 11.10 -2.69 -9.23
N SER A 145 9.87 -3.06 -8.88
CA SER A 145 9.18 -2.52 -7.69
C SER A 145 9.92 -2.88 -6.40
N ILE A 146 10.39 -4.12 -6.25
CA ILE A 146 11.16 -4.57 -5.08
C ILE A 146 12.47 -3.80 -4.93
N CYS A 147 13.14 -3.45 -6.03
CA CYS A 147 14.36 -2.65 -5.99
C CYS A 147 14.08 -1.17 -5.64
N LEU A 148 13.01 -0.59 -6.19
CA LEU A 148 12.70 0.82 -6.01
C LEU A 148 12.15 1.15 -4.61
N LEU A 149 11.39 0.26 -3.99
CA LEU A 149 10.76 0.50 -2.68
C LEU A 149 11.79 0.74 -1.56
N PRO A 150 12.86 -0.06 -1.38
CA PRO A 150 13.90 0.24 -0.40
C PRO A 150 14.64 1.55 -0.69
N ILE A 151 14.89 1.86 -1.96
CA ILE A 151 15.52 3.11 -2.37
C ILE A 151 14.65 4.30 -1.96
N LEU A 152 13.35 4.24 -2.26
CA LEU A 152 12.38 5.25 -1.84
C LEU A 152 12.40 5.44 -0.31
N TRP A 153 12.33 4.34 0.43
CA TRP A 153 12.33 4.37 1.89
C TRP A 153 13.60 5.00 2.46
N VAL A 154 14.78 4.64 1.93
CA VAL A 154 16.06 5.24 2.34
C VAL A 154 16.10 6.73 2.04
N ILE A 155 15.71 7.13 0.82
CA ILE A 155 15.70 8.55 0.43
C ILE A 155 14.80 9.36 1.37
N LEU A 156 13.59 8.89 1.64
CA LEU A 156 12.64 9.61 2.48
C LEU A 156 13.12 9.70 3.95
N THR A 157 13.57 8.57 4.52
CA THR A 157 13.80 8.48 5.97
C THR A 157 15.19 8.91 6.42
N TYR A 158 16.20 8.92 5.52
CA TYR A 158 17.57 9.28 5.86
C TYR A 158 18.04 10.57 5.20
N LEU A 159 17.66 10.82 3.94
CA LEU A 159 18.16 11.96 3.18
C LEU A 159 17.27 13.20 3.30
N LEU A 160 15.96 13.04 3.03
CA LEU A 160 15.07 14.20 2.92
C LEU A 160 14.42 14.57 4.27
N PHE A 161 13.87 13.60 4.97
CA PHE A 161 13.10 13.83 6.20
C PHE A 161 13.56 12.87 7.30
N PRO A 162 14.71 13.09 7.92
CA PRO A 162 15.23 12.17 8.93
C PRO A 162 14.27 12.05 10.13
N VAL A 163 13.88 10.79 10.40
CA VAL A 163 13.02 10.40 11.53
C VAL A 163 13.86 9.53 12.46
N ARG A 164 14.10 9.99 13.68
CA ARG A 164 15.07 9.37 14.60
C ARG A 164 14.47 8.86 15.91
N PHE A 165 13.19 9.07 16.16
CA PHE A 165 12.58 8.61 17.40
C PHE A 165 12.32 7.10 17.40
N GLU A 166 12.42 6.51 18.59
CA GLU A 166 11.97 5.15 18.86
C GLU A 166 10.66 5.22 19.64
N ALA A 167 9.62 4.57 19.16
CA ALA A 167 8.35 4.56 19.85
C ALA A 167 8.31 3.44 20.90
N ASN A 168 7.74 3.75 22.05
CA ASN A 168 7.48 2.77 23.10
C ASN A 168 6.32 1.85 22.74
N GLU A 169 6.27 0.68 23.39
CA GLU A 169 5.15 -0.29 23.28
C GLU A 169 3.76 0.35 23.49
N LEU A 170 3.70 1.45 24.22
CA LEU A 170 2.47 2.22 24.47
C LEU A 170 1.81 2.72 23.15
N ALA A 171 2.59 3.00 22.12
CA ALA A 171 2.08 3.43 20.82
C ALA A 171 1.39 2.30 20.02
N LYS A 172 1.56 1.02 20.41
CA LYS A 172 0.84 -0.12 19.80
C LYS A 172 -0.63 -0.18 20.22
N LYS A 173 -0.96 0.24 21.45
CA LYS A 173 -2.32 0.17 21.98
C LYS A 173 -3.36 0.87 21.11
N PRO A 174 -3.14 2.11 20.64
CA PRO A 174 -4.08 2.80 19.76
C PRO A 174 -4.31 2.07 18.43
N ILE A 175 -3.26 1.54 17.80
CA ILE A 175 -3.38 0.77 16.55
C ILE A 175 -4.20 -0.50 16.79
N GLN A 176 -3.96 -1.20 17.91
CA GLN A 176 -4.76 -2.35 18.31
C GLN A 176 -6.22 -1.97 18.57
N ASN A 177 -6.48 -0.81 19.19
CA ASN A 177 -7.83 -0.32 19.43
C ASN A 177 -8.53 0.02 18.09
N MET A 178 -7.82 0.63 17.14
CA MET A 178 -8.34 0.87 15.80
C MET A 178 -8.67 -0.45 15.07
N LEU A 179 -7.84 -1.48 15.21
CA LEU A 179 -8.11 -2.80 14.65
C LEU A 179 -9.31 -3.48 15.36
N LYS A 180 -9.39 -3.41 16.68
CA LYS A 180 -10.52 -3.92 17.46
C LYS A 180 -11.84 -3.22 17.12
N SER A 181 -11.81 -1.91 16.83
CA SER A 181 -13.00 -1.15 16.43
C SER A 181 -13.60 -1.60 15.09
N LEU A 182 -12.83 -2.29 14.25
CA LEU A 182 -13.35 -2.92 13.03
C LEU A 182 -14.21 -4.16 13.32
N GLY A 183 -14.18 -4.68 14.55
CA GLY A 183 -14.90 -5.90 14.92
C GLY A 183 -14.32 -7.16 14.29
N PRO A 184 -15.02 -8.30 14.44
CA PRO A 184 -14.62 -9.55 13.79
C PRO A 184 -14.72 -9.43 12.27
N MET A 185 -13.93 -10.22 11.54
CA MET A 185 -13.95 -10.25 10.08
C MET A 185 -15.33 -10.69 9.58
N SER A 186 -15.97 -9.84 8.78
CA SER A 186 -17.31 -10.13 8.25
C SER A 186 -17.27 -11.27 7.22
N TYR A 187 -18.43 -11.86 6.94
CA TYR A 187 -18.53 -12.94 5.94
C TYR A 187 -18.10 -12.45 4.56
N GLU A 188 -18.51 -11.23 4.22
CA GLU A 188 -18.19 -10.58 2.95
C GLU A 188 -16.70 -10.26 2.83
N GLU A 189 -16.06 -9.78 3.90
CA GLU A 189 -14.60 -9.57 3.94
C GLU A 189 -13.84 -10.88 3.67
N LYS A 190 -14.30 -12.00 4.23
CA LYS A 190 -13.69 -13.32 4.01
C LYS A 190 -13.82 -13.77 2.57
N ILE A 191 -15.02 -13.65 1.99
CA ILE A 191 -15.27 -14.01 0.59
C ILE A 191 -14.39 -13.18 -0.34
N VAL A 192 -14.37 -11.86 -0.15
CA VAL A 192 -13.54 -10.97 -0.97
C VAL A 192 -12.06 -11.33 -0.83
N GLY A 193 -11.59 -11.62 0.39
CA GLY A 193 -10.22 -12.07 0.64
C GLY A 193 -9.88 -13.39 -0.07
N ILE A 194 -10.79 -14.37 -0.04
CA ILE A 194 -10.60 -15.67 -0.72
C ILE A 194 -10.57 -15.47 -2.24
N ILE A 195 -11.53 -14.72 -2.79
CA ILE A 195 -11.58 -14.43 -4.24
C ILE A 195 -10.30 -13.70 -4.67
N PHE A 196 -9.88 -12.69 -3.90
CA PHE A 196 -8.63 -11.97 -4.16
C PHE A 196 -7.44 -12.92 -4.20
N PHE A 197 -7.30 -13.79 -3.20
CA PHE A 197 -6.18 -14.74 -3.13
C PHE A 197 -6.19 -15.74 -4.29
N LEU A 198 -7.37 -16.27 -4.67
CA LEU A 198 -7.52 -17.21 -5.78
C LEU A 198 -7.27 -16.57 -7.16
N THR A 199 -7.49 -15.26 -7.28
CA THR A 199 -7.25 -14.54 -8.54
C THR A 199 -5.83 -13.98 -8.65
N ALA A 200 -5.11 -13.92 -7.52
CA ALA A 200 -3.71 -13.48 -7.44
C ALA A 200 -2.72 -14.64 -7.65
N LEU A 201 -3.19 -15.90 -7.60
CA LEU A 201 -2.43 -17.13 -7.88
C LEU A 201 -2.56 -17.51 -9.35
#